data_98665b3fabe9ed85e021140b5bf1b807
#
_entry.id   98665b3fabe9ed85e021140b5bf1b807
#
_cell.length_a   1.000
_cell.length_b   1.000
_cell.length_c   1.000
_cell.angle_alpha   90.00
_cell.angle_beta   90.00
_cell.angle_gamma   90.00
#
_symmetry.space_group_name_H-M   'P 1'
#
loop_
_entity.id
_entity.type
_entity.pdbx_description
1 polymer ?
#
loop_
_entity_poly.entity_id
_entity_poly.type
_entity_poly.pdbx_seq_one_letter_code
_entity_poly.pdbx_strand_id
1 'polypeptide(L)'
;MAEHFLFIYNTDIIKNDPGGNEMAILEVNNVKKIYTTRFGSNKVQALSDVSFSVEEGEYVAVMGESGSGKTTLLNIIAALDKPTDGEVYLNGRRFSDIKEAEIAKFRREHLGFVFQEFNLLDNFSIKDNILLPLVLAGKQYHEMDKRLTPVVRKLGISELLSKYPYEVSGGQKQRAAVARAIITDPQLILADEPTGALDSKASDELLSLFSSINNDGQTIIMVTHSVKAASNAGRVLFIKDGRVFHQIYRGASSNEQMYQKISDTLTVLAKGGEHDA
;
A
#
# COMPACT_ATOMS: atom_id res chain seq x y z
N MET A 1 -9.45 12.16 41.39
CA MET A 1 -10.27 12.32 40.18
C MET A 1 -9.75 11.36 39.14
N ALA A 2 -10.18 10.14 39.26
CA ALA A 2 -9.88 9.03 38.34
C ALA A 2 -11.25 8.47 37.91
N GLU A 3 -11.79 9.00 36.86
CA GLU A 3 -13.01 8.45 36.27
C GLU A 3 -13.03 8.73 34.76
N HIS A 4 -13.33 7.65 34.03
CA HIS A 4 -13.78 7.59 32.65
C HIS A 4 -12.70 7.60 31.55
N PHE A 5 -11.94 6.52 31.47
CA PHE A 5 -11.58 5.96 30.17
C PHE A 5 -12.03 4.48 30.10
N LEU A 6 -13.32 4.31 29.91
CA LEU A 6 -13.88 3.05 29.48
C LEU A 6 -13.54 2.91 28.00
N PHE A 7 -12.49 2.14 27.68
CA PHE A 7 -12.25 1.65 26.34
C PHE A 7 -13.39 0.66 26.01
N ILE A 8 -14.33 1.14 25.23
CA ILE A 8 -15.35 0.29 24.63
C ILE A 8 -14.63 -0.56 23.59
N TYR A 9 -14.39 -1.81 23.95
CA TYR A 9 -14.13 -2.88 22.98
C TYR A 9 -15.42 -3.03 22.15
N ASN A 10 -15.51 -2.32 21.06
CA ASN A 10 -16.65 -2.40 20.19
C ASN A 10 -16.36 -3.45 19.12
N THR A 11 -16.85 -4.67 19.35
CA THR A 11 -16.89 -5.78 18.39
C THR A 11 -17.87 -5.51 17.24
N ASP A 12 -18.44 -4.31 17.13
CA ASP A 12 -19.44 -3.91 16.13
C ASP A 12 -18.89 -3.03 14.98
N ILE A 13 -17.55 -3.05 14.73
CA ILE A 13 -16.91 -2.18 13.70
C ILE A 13 -17.25 -2.61 12.25
N ILE A 14 -17.99 -3.70 12.03
CA ILE A 14 -18.33 -4.19 10.67
C ILE A 14 -19.72 -3.72 10.19
N LYS A 15 -20.49 -2.97 10.98
CA LYS A 15 -21.81 -2.49 10.53
C LYS A 15 -22.07 -1.09 11.05
N ASN A 16 -21.76 -0.09 10.23
CA ASN A 16 -22.53 1.16 10.09
C ASN A 16 -21.79 2.13 9.18
N ASP A 17 -21.97 1.96 7.90
CA ASP A 17 -21.88 3.05 6.93
C ASP A 17 -23.33 3.45 6.58
N PRO A 18 -23.80 4.64 6.96
CA PRO A 18 -25.11 5.12 6.55
C PRO A 18 -24.99 5.95 5.27
N GLY A 19 -24.70 5.33 4.15
CA GLY A 19 -24.80 6.10 2.94
C GLY A 19 -24.07 5.59 1.71
N GLY A 20 -24.77 4.87 0.87
CA GLY A 20 -24.35 4.61 -0.48
C GLY A 20 -23.68 3.25 -0.68
N ASN A 21 -24.23 2.48 -1.58
CA ASN A 21 -23.76 1.17 -2.05
C ASN A 21 -22.51 1.35 -2.93
N GLU A 22 -21.42 1.96 -2.41
CA GLU A 22 -20.11 1.93 -3.06
C GLU A 22 -19.52 0.55 -2.79
N MET A 23 -19.35 -0.25 -3.84
CA MET A 23 -18.74 -1.58 -3.70
C MET A 23 -17.26 -1.40 -3.39
N ALA A 24 -16.80 -1.99 -2.29
CA ALA A 24 -15.39 -2.01 -1.94
C ALA A 24 -14.55 -2.62 -3.07
N ILE A 25 -13.51 -1.92 -3.51
CA ILE A 25 -12.59 -2.42 -4.54
C ILE A 25 -11.70 -3.55 -4.00
N LEU A 26 -11.33 -3.47 -2.71
CA LEU A 26 -10.57 -4.50 -2.00
C LEU A 26 -11.32 -4.91 -0.74
N GLU A 27 -11.45 -6.22 -0.54
CA GLU A 27 -11.94 -6.81 0.70
C GLU A 27 -10.93 -7.81 1.23
N VAL A 28 -10.60 -7.67 2.51
CA VAL A 28 -9.73 -8.57 3.27
C VAL A 28 -10.55 -9.14 4.41
N ASN A 29 -10.84 -10.44 4.36
CA ASN A 29 -11.80 -11.09 5.25
C ASN A 29 -11.13 -12.17 6.09
N ASN A 30 -10.97 -11.92 7.41
CA ASN A 30 -10.44 -12.84 8.43
C ASN A 30 -9.09 -13.47 8.05
N VAL A 31 -8.23 -12.69 7.39
CA VAL A 31 -6.95 -13.18 6.88
C VAL A 31 -6.01 -13.54 8.02
N LYS A 32 -5.52 -14.79 7.97
CA LYS A 32 -4.49 -15.33 8.86
C LYS A 32 -3.28 -15.78 8.06
N LYS A 33 -2.09 -15.62 8.63
CA LYS A 33 -0.86 -16.14 8.05
C LYS A 33 0.04 -16.72 9.09
N ILE A 34 0.37 -18.00 8.91
CA ILE A 34 1.31 -18.75 9.75
C ILE A 34 2.42 -19.28 8.85
N TYR A 35 3.65 -18.86 9.15
CA TYR A 35 4.84 -19.41 8.52
C TYR A 35 5.34 -20.60 9.33
N THR A 36 5.66 -21.70 8.65
CA THR A 36 6.23 -22.89 9.27
C THR A 36 7.66 -23.06 8.76
N THR A 37 8.62 -23.27 9.69
CA THR A 37 10.01 -23.55 9.30
C THR A 37 10.12 -24.89 8.60
N ARG A 38 11.12 -25.05 7.70
CA ARG A 38 11.34 -26.29 6.92
C ARG A 38 11.45 -27.55 7.78
N PHE A 39 11.81 -27.44 9.05
CA PHE A 39 11.93 -28.56 9.98
C PHE A 39 10.75 -28.72 10.95
N GLY A 40 9.64 -28.01 10.69
CA GLY A 40 8.32 -28.30 11.28
C GLY A 40 8.12 -27.97 12.77
N SER A 41 9.11 -27.50 13.50
CA SER A 41 9.00 -27.28 14.95
C SER A 41 8.56 -25.87 15.36
N ASN A 42 8.87 -24.84 14.56
CA ASN A 42 8.53 -23.47 14.91
C ASN A 42 7.51 -22.89 13.92
N LYS A 43 6.36 -22.49 14.47
CA LYS A 43 5.32 -21.73 13.76
C LYS A 43 5.41 -20.27 14.17
N VAL A 44 5.46 -19.38 13.20
CA VAL A 44 5.41 -17.93 13.42
C VAL A 44 4.11 -17.41 12.83
N GLN A 45 3.23 -16.93 13.69
CA GLN A 45 1.98 -16.29 13.26
C GLN A 45 2.26 -14.83 12.92
N ALA A 46 2.23 -14.52 11.63
CA ALA A 46 2.46 -13.15 11.13
C ALA A 46 1.17 -12.34 11.06
N LEU A 47 0.03 -12.99 10.74
CA LEU A 47 -1.30 -12.40 10.79
C LEU A 47 -2.24 -13.32 11.55
N SER A 48 -3.03 -12.74 12.46
CA SER A 48 -3.92 -13.49 13.36
C SER A 48 -5.37 -13.47 12.91
N ASP A 49 -5.85 -12.27 12.52
CA ASP A 49 -7.22 -12.03 12.07
C ASP A 49 -7.29 -10.60 11.51
N VAL A 50 -7.07 -10.45 10.22
CA VAL A 50 -7.08 -9.15 9.57
C VAL A 50 -8.33 -9.05 8.70
N SER A 51 -9.17 -8.05 9.00
CA SER A 51 -10.37 -7.76 8.23
C SER A 51 -10.51 -6.26 8.03
N PHE A 52 -10.65 -5.83 6.78
CA PHE A 52 -10.97 -4.47 6.37
C PHE A 52 -11.37 -4.45 4.89
N SER A 53 -12.00 -3.36 4.48
CA SER A 53 -12.29 -3.07 3.06
C SER A 53 -11.63 -1.76 2.65
N VAL A 54 -11.47 -1.55 1.35
CA VAL A 54 -10.99 -0.29 0.75
C VAL A 54 -11.93 0.07 -0.39
N GLU A 55 -12.42 1.31 -0.36
CA GLU A 55 -13.29 1.85 -1.39
C GLU A 55 -12.47 2.32 -2.61
N GLU A 56 -13.13 2.40 -3.78
CA GLU A 56 -12.50 2.94 -4.98
C GLU A 56 -12.09 4.40 -4.76
N GLY A 57 -10.88 4.78 -5.17
CA GLY A 57 -10.33 6.11 -4.94
C GLY A 57 -9.88 6.40 -3.51
N GLU A 58 -9.97 5.44 -2.61
CA GLU A 58 -9.49 5.63 -1.24
C GLU A 58 -7.95 5.58 -1.16
N TYR A 59 -7.36 6.44 -0.33
CA TYR A 59 -5.95 6.38 0.04
C TYR A 59 -5.82 5.92 1.49
N VAL A 60 -5.37 4.69 1.68
CA VAL A 60 -5.21 4.04 2.98
C VAL A 60 -3.72 3.91 3.33
N ALA A 61 -3.33 4.34 4.53
CA ALA A 61 -2.03 4.02 5.09
C ALA A 61 -2.16 2.87 6.10
N VAL A 62 -1.21 1.93 6.08
CA VAL A 62 -1.10 0.83 7.03
C VAL A 62 0.13 1.06 7.89
N MET A 63 -0.05 1.28 9.17
CA MET A 63 1.00 1.55 10.16
C MET A 63 1.08 0.45 11.21
N GLY A 64 2.22 0.36 11.90
CA GLY A 64 2.44 -0.56 13.01
C GLY A 64 3.92 -0.76 13.27
N GLU A 65 4.27 -1.39 14.37
CA GLU A 65 5.65 -1.70 14.75
C GLU A 65 6.33 -2.66 13.78
N SER A 66 7.64 -2.74 13.85
CA SER A 66 8.40 -3.76 13.08
C SER A 66 7.92 -5.15 13.52
N GLY A 67 7.70 -6.04 12.54
CA GLY A 67 7.21 -7.40 12.82
C GLY A 67 5.70 -7.52 13.05
N SER A 68 4.91 -6.42 13.02
CA SER A 68 3.44 -6.49 13.23
C SER A 68 2.66 -7.17 12.10
N GLY A 69 3.31 -7.54 10.99
CA GLY A 69 2.67 -8.25 9.86
C GLY A 69 2.36 -7.39 8.63
N LYS A 70 2.74 -6.10 8.60
CA LYS A 70 2.44 -5.17 7.48
C LYS A 70 2.91 -5.68 6.12
N THR A 71 4.18 -6.05 6.01
CA THR A 71 4.75 -6.58 4.75
C THR A 71 4.11 -7.92 4.37
N THR A 72 3.76 -8.76 5.35
CA THR A 72 3.01 -10.01 5.11
C THR A 72 1.63 -9.71 4.54
N LEU A 73 0.91 -8.74 5.13
CA LEU A 73 -0.38 -8.32 4.63
C LEU A 73 -0.26 -7.76 3.21
N LEU A 74 0.71 -6.88 2.97
CA LEU A 74 0.95 -6.31 1.65
C LEU A 74 1.23 -7.40 0.61
N ASN A 75 2.06 -8.40 0.94
CA ASN A 75 2.36 -9.51 0.03
C ASN A 75 1.12 -10.36 -0.29
N ILE A 76 0.21 -10.53 0.67
CA ILE A 76 -1.04 -11.25 0.44
C ILE A 76 -1.97 -10.44 -0.47
N ILE A 77 -2.16 -9.13 -0.21
CA ILE A 77 -2.95 -8.23 -1.07
C ILE A 77 -2.32 -8.13 -2.47
N ALA A 78 -1.00 -8.24 -2.53
CA ALA A 78 -0.22 -8.27 -3.75
C ALA A 78 -0.37 -9.56 -4.56
N ALA A 79 -1.04 -10.57 -4.03
CA ALA A 79 -1.06 -11.92 -4.58
C ALA A 79 0.38 -12.49 -4.81
N LEU A 80 1.34 -12.09 -3.97
CA LEU A 80 2.71 -12.62 -3.90
C LEU A 80 2.81 -13.77 -2.90
N ASP A 81 1.92 -13.79 -1.91
CA ASP A 81 1.79 -14.85 -0.90
C ASP A 81 0.31 -15.21 -0.72
N LYS A 82 0.05 -16.40 -0.21
CA LYS A 82 -1.31 -16.89 0.06
C LYS A 82 -1.58 -16.84 1.57
N PRO A 83 -2.79 -16.44 2.00
CA PRO A 83 -3.18 -16.55 3.39
C PRO A 83 -3.20 -18.04 3.81
N THR A 84 -3.02 -18.31 5.10
CA THR A 84 -3.22 -19.67 5.67
C THR A 84 -4.72 -19.93 5.86
N ASP A 85 -5.49 -18.88 6.16
CA ASP A 85 -6.94 -18.89 6.34
C ASP A 85 -7.48 -17.49 6.01
N GLY A 86 -8.79 -17.39 5.72
CA GLY A 86 -9.41 -16.14 5.28
C GLY A 86 -9.28 -15.91 3.78
N GLU A 87 -9.83 -14.80 3.30
CA GLU A 87 -9.95 -14.53 1.88
C GLU A 87 -9.66 -13.07 1.53
N VAL A 88 -9.18 -12.85 0.31
CA VAL A 88 -8.99 -11.52 -0.28
C VAL A 88 -9.74 -11.44 -1.60
N TYR A 89 -10.45 -10.33 -1.81
CA TYR A 89 -11.15 -10.03 -3.05
C TYR A 89 -10.64 -8.69 -3.61
N LEU A 90 -10.44 -8.64 -4.91
CA LEU A 90 -10.19 -7.39 -5.62
C LEU A 90 -11.26 -7.24 -6.71
N ASN A 91 -12.04 -6.18 -6.62
CA ASN A 91 -13.17 -5.90 -7.50
C ASN A 91 -14.11 -7.11 -7.63
N GLY A 92 -14.47 -7.71 -6.49
CA GLY A 92 -15.32 -8.89 -6.38
C GLY A 92 -14.67 -10.22 -6.82
N ARG A 93 -13.44 -10.18 -7.36
CA ARG A 93 -12.72 -11.39 -7.76
C ARG A 93 -11.93 -11.96 -6.60
N ARG A 94 -12.25 -13.17 -6.19
CA ARG A 94 -11.58 -13.89 -5.10
C ARG A 94 -10.19 -14.37 -5.53
N PHE A 95 -9.17 -14.12 -4.69
CA PHE A 95 -7.78 -14.48 -5.03
C PHE A 95 -7.53 -15.99 -5.08
N SER A 96 -8.18 -16.77 -4.23
CA SER A 96 -8.04 -18.22 -4.22
C SER A 96 -8.59 -18.89 -5.49
N ASP A 97 -9.46 -18.20 -6.25
CA ASP A 97 -10.01 -18.71 -7.50
C ASP A 97 -9.07 -18.46 -8.71
N ILE A 98 -8.02 -17.64 -8.52
CA ILE A 98 -7.07 -17.33 -9.57
C ILE A 98 -6.08 -18.49 -9.71
N LYS A 99 -6.02 -19.08 -10.90
CA LYS A 99 -5.09 -20.17 -11.19
C LYS A 99 -3.63 -19.68 -11.10
N GLU A 100 -2.74 -20.54 -10.64
CA GLU A 100 -1.31 -20.22 -10.49
C GLU A 100 -0.69 -19.69 -11.79
N ALA A 101 -1.06 -20.24 -12.93
CA ALA A 101 -0.58 -19.79 -14.24
C ALA A 101 -1.09 -18.38 -14.63
N GLU A 102 -2.16 -17.90 -14.03
CA GLU A 102 -2.80 -16.61 -14.32
C GLU A 102 -2.42 -15.52 -13.32
N ILE A 103 -1.86 -15.88 -12.15
CA ILE A 103 -1.61 -14.95 -11.06
C ILE A 103 -0.64 -13.83 -11.46
N ALA A 104 0.40 -14.13 -12.25
CA ALA A 104 1.34 -13.13 -12.75
C ALA A 104 0.68 -12.14 -13.72
N LYS A 105 -0.25 -12.62 -14.55
CA LYS A 105 -1.05 -11.78 -15.44
C LYS A 105 -1.98 -10.90 -14.63
N PHE A 106 -2.68 -11.47 -13.63
CA PHE A 106 -3.55 -10.74 -12.73
C PHE A 106 -2.83 -9.58 -12.04
N ARG A 107 -1.66 -9.84 -11.42
CA ARG A 107 -0.85 -8.78 -10.80
C ARG A 107 -0.52 -7.66 -11.77
N ARG A 108 -0.05 -8.00 -12.96
CA ARG A 108 0.36 -7.02 -13.97
C ARG A 108 -0.80 -6.15 -14.49
N GLU A 109 -2.02 -6.70 -14.55
CA GLU A 109 -3.19 -6.02 -15.11
C GLU A 109 -3.95 -5.20 -14.06
N HIS A 110 -3.90 -5.59 -12.78
CA HIS A 110 -4.75 -5.01 -11.75
C HIS A 110 -3.99 -4.29 -10.64
N LEU A 111 -2.68 -4.55 -10.48
CA LEU A 111 -1.90 -4.02 -9.37
C LEU A 111 -0.69 -3.22 -9.85
N GLY A 112 -0.45 -2.07 -9.22
CA GLY A 112 0.78 -1.29 -9.35
C GLY A 112 1.62 -1.42 -8.09
N PHE A 113 2.96 -1.55 -8.24
CA PHE A 113 3.86 -1.72 -7.10
C PHE A 113 4.90 -0.62 -7.02
N VAL A 114 5.05 -0.03 -5.83
CA VAL A 114 6.11 0.92 -5.50
C VAL A 114 6.83 0.42 -4.26
N PHE A 115 8.11 0.09 -4.40
CA PHE A 115 8.95 -0.45 -3.33
C PHE A 115 9.89 0.60 -2.76
N GLN A 116 10.39 0.38 -1.54
CA GLN A 116 11.35 1.23 -0.88
C GLN A 116 12.66 1.36 -1.67
N GLU A 117 13.17 0.27 -2.24
CA GLU A 117 14.44 0.22 -2.98
C GLU A 117 14.24 0.37 -4.49
N PHE A 118 13.14 1.02 -4.92
CA PHE A 118 12.81 1.32 -6.32
C PHE A 118 12.60 0.08 -7.19
N ASN A 119 13.38 -0.96 -7.04
CA ASN A 119 13.40 -2.21 -7.83
C ASN A 119 13.43 -1.93 -9.35
N LEU A 120 14.25 -0.97 -9.76
CA LEU A 120 14.55 -0.71 -11.16
C LEU A 120 15.66 -1.67 -11.64
N LEU A 121 15.59 -2.05 -12.90
CA LEU A 121 16.61 -2.87 -13.54
C LEU A 121 17.74 -1.97 -14.05
N ASP A 122 18.94 -2.11 -13.49
CA ASP A 122 20.08 -1.23 -13.78
C ASP A 122 20.55 -1.28 -15.24
N ASN A 123 20.34 -2.41 -15.93
CA ASN A 123 20.69 -2.61 -17.34
C ASN A 123 19.64 -2.06 -18.32
N PHE A 124 18.54 -1.51 -17.82
CA PHE A 124 17.45 -0.93 -18.59
C PHE A 124 17.43 0.58 -18.40
N SER A 125 17.12 1.31 -19.47
CA SER A 125 16.86 2.74 -19.37
C SER A 125 15.64 3.02 -18.46
N ILE A 126 15.46 4.25 -18.00
CA ILE A 126 14.27 4.66 -17.28
C ILE A 126 13.01 4.40 -18.10
N LYS A 127 13.06 4.67 -19.44
CA LYS A 127 11.96 4.35 -20.35
C LYS A 127 11.63 2.86 -20.33
N ASP A 128 12.64 2.00 -20.47
CA ASP A 128 12.42 0.56 -20.54
C ASP A 128 11.90 -0.01 -19.23
N ASN A 129 12.39 0.50 -18.08
CA ASN A 129 11.86 0.16 -16.77
C ASN A 129 10.37 0.50 -16.63
N ILE A 130 9.96 1.69 -17.07
CA ILE A 130 8.56 2.14 -17.03
C ILE A 130 7.69 1.29 -17.95
N LEU A 131 8.16 0.99 -19.16
CA LEU A 131 7.38 0.25 -20.15
C LEU A 131 7.34 -1.26 -19.92
N LEU A 132 8.20 -1.80 -19.07
CA LEU A 132 8.34 -3.24 -18.84
C LEU A 132 7.01 -3.97 -18.59
N PRO A 133 6.08 -3.48 -17.76
CA PRO A 133 4.80 -4.15 -17.55
C PRO A 133 3.96 -4.24 -18.84
N LEU A 134 4.00 -3.21 -19.70
CA LEU A 134 3.27 -3.19 -20.96
C LEU A 134 3.90 -4.13 -21.99
N VAL A 135 5.24 -4.21 -22.02
CA VAL A 135 5.98 -5.17 -22.86
C VAL A 135 5.61 -6.61 -22.48
N LEU A 136 5.62 -6.92 -21.18
CA LEU A 136 5.21 -8.23 -20.66
C LEU A 136 3.72 -8.54 -20.88
N ALA A 137 2.90 -7.51 -21.07
CA ALA A 137 1.49 -7.65 -21.46
C ALA A 137 1.29 -7.80 -22.98
N GLY A 138 2.37 -7.77 -23.77
CA GLY A 138 2.31 -7.90 -25.24
C GLY A 138 1.71 -6.68 -25.94
N LYS A 139 1.74 -5.49 -25.28
CA LYS A 139 1.20 -4.27 -25.88
C LYS A 139 2.04 -3.79 -27.07
N GLN A 140 1.39 -3.21 -28.05
CA GLN A 140 2.08 -2.65 -29.21
C GLN A 140 2.81 -1.34 -28.86
N TYR A 141 3.92 -1.06 -29.54
CA TYR A 141 4.75 0.13 -29.28
C TYR A 141 3.94 1.44 -29.30
N HIS A 142 3.05 1.61 -30.26
CA HIS A 142 2.20 2.81 -30.36
C HIS A 142 1.30 3.00 -29.12
N GLU A 143 0.75 1.94 -28.56
CA GLU A 143 -0.05 1.99 -27.34
C GLU A 143 0.83 2.35 -26.13
N MET A 144 2.03 1.77 -26.06
CA MET A 144 2.99 2.05 -24.99
C MET A 144 3.40 3.53 -24.98
N ASP A 145 3.74 4.09 -26.14
CA ASP A 145 4.16 5.50 -26.26
C ASP A 145 3.02 6.47 -25.93
N LYS A 146 1.80 6.15 -26.34
CA LYS A 146 0.59 6.92 -25.98
C LYS A 146 0.36 6.96 -24.47
N ARG A 147 0.61 5.86 -23.74
CA ARG A 147 0.47 5.81 -22.28
C ARG A 147 1.65 6.46 -21.57
N LEU A 148 2.86 6.34 -22.10
CA LEU A 148 4.08 6.87 -21.49
C LEU A 148 4.06 8.38 -21.36
N THR A 149 3.74 9.08 -22.44
CA THR A 149 3.84 10.54 -22.51
C THR A 149 3.11 11.28 -21.39
N PRO A 150 1.82 11.04 -21.11
CA PRO A 150 1.12 11.71 -20.01
C PRO A 150 1.69 11.34 -18.64
N VAL A 151 2.06 10.09 -18.43
CA VAL A 151 2.61 9.59 -17.15
C VAL A 151 3.93 10.30 -16.82
N VAL A 152 4.90 10.31 -17.74
CA VAL A 152 6.22 10.89 -17.45
C VAL A 152 6.17 12.41 -17.32
N ARG A 153 5.24 13.07 -18.01
CA ARG A 153 5.00 14.51 -17.86
C ARG A 153 4.44 14.83 -16.47
N LYS A 154 3.42 14.08 -16.02
CA LYS A 154 2.84 14.24 -14.68
C LYS A 154 3.89 14.05 -13.59
N LEU A 155 4.79 13.08 -13.76
CA LEU A 155 5.83 12.75 -12.79
C LEU A 155 7.08 13.63 -12.90
N GLY A 156 7.18 14.50 -13.92
CA GLY A 156 8.34 15.40 -14.12
C GLY A 156 9.63 14.66 -14.44
N ILE A 157 9.56 13.55 -15.20
CA ILE A 157 10.70 12.69 -15.54
C ILE A 157 10.90 12.50 -17.04
N SER A 158 10.25 13.31 -17.88
CA SER A 158 10.33 13.19 -19.34
C SER A 158 11.76 13.25 -19.89
N GLU A 159 12.62 14.06 -19.28
CA GLU A 159 14.03 14.24 -19.68
C GLU A 159 14.96 13.11 -19.23
N LEU A 160 14.44 12.20 -18.39
CA LEU A 160 15.22 11.10 -17.83
C LEU A 160 15.08 9.80 -18.62
N LEU A 161 14.22 9.73 -19.61
CA LEU A 161 13.81 8.49 -20.28
C LEU A 161 14.97 7.71 -20.91
N SER A 162 15.98 8.40 -21.42
CA SER A 162 17.17 7.77 -22.02
C SER A 162 18.27 7.45 -21.01
N LYS A 163 18.14 7.90 -19.75
CA LYS A 163 19.11 7.64 -18.70
C LYS A 163 18.91 6.26 -18.09
N TYR A 164 19.96 5.77 -17.42
CA TYR A 164 19.92 4.54 -16.64
C TYR A 164 19.72 4.85 -15.14
N PRO A 165 19.26 3.88 -14.32
CA PRO A 165 19.03 4.10 -12.89
C PRO A 165 20.24 4.66 -12.14
N TYR A 166 21.47 4.27 -12.47
CA TYR A 166 22.68 4.78 -11.82
C TYR A 166 23.04 6.23 -12.18
N GLU A 167 22.38 6.83 -13.20
CA GLU A 167 22.61 8.21 -13.65
C GLU A 167 21.61 9.22 -13.04
N VAL A 168 20.68 8.75 -12.21
CA VAL A 168 19.60 9.59 -11.68
C VAL A 168 19.54 9.52 -10.15
N SER A 169 19.00 10.58 -9.50
CA SER A 169 18.89 10.64 -8.05
C SER A 169 17.88 9.64 -7.49
N GLY A 170 17.91 9.38 -6.17
CA GLY A 170 16.95 8.51 -5.49
C GLY A 170 15.51 8.93 -5.69
N GLY A 171 15.20 10.22 -5.57
CA GLY A 171 13.86 10.75 -5.84
C GLY A 171 13.41 10.57 -7.29
N GLN A 172 14.34 10.71 -8.25
CA GLN A 172 14.07 10.44 -9.67
C GLN A 172 13.83 8.96 -9.93
N LYS A 173 14.61 8.06 -9.30
CA LYS A 173 14.37 6.60 -9.35
C LYS A 173 12.97 6.26 -8.82
N GLN A 174 12.58 6.86 -7.71
CA GLN A 174 11.28 6.58 -7.10
C GLN A 174 10.14 7.09 -7.98
N ARG A 175 10.27 8.25 -8.62
CA ARG A 175 9.28 8.73 -9.61
C ARG A 175 9.19 7.79 -10.81
N ALA A 176 10.30 7.21 -11.27
CA ALA A 176 10.30 6.20 -12.33
C ALA A 176 9.61 4.90 -11.86
N ALA A 177 9.82 4.47 -10.62
CA ALA A 177 9.11 3.33 -10.03
C ALA A 177 7.60 3.58 -9.92
N VAL A 178 7.18 4.80 -9.53
CA VAL A 178 5.76 5.21 -9.56
C VAL A 178 5.23 5.21 -10.99
N ALA A 179 5.98 5.73 -11.97
CA ALA A 179 5.59 5.70 -13.39
C ALA A 179 5.33 4.26 -13.86
N ARG A 180 6.24 3.33 -13.52
CA ARG A 180 6.09 1.91 -13.82
C ARG A 180 4.85 1.31 -13.16
N ALA A 181 4.52 1.73 -11.94
CA ALA A 181 3.37 1.24 -11.21
C ALA A 181 2.03 1.67 -11.85
N ILE A 182 1.95 2.91 -12.36
CA ILE A 182 0.70 3.47 -12.89
C ILE A 182 0.52 3.32 -14.40
N ILE A 183 1.56 2.90 -15.14
CA ILE A 183 1.54 2.85 -16.62
C ILE A 183 0.50 1.84 -17.17
N THR A 184 0.17 0.82 -16.39
CA THR A 184 -0.85 -0.19 -16.74
C THR A 184 -2.27 0.26 -16.44
N ASP A 185 -2.44 1.41 -15.76
CA ASP A 185 -3.73 1.87 -15.24
C ASP A 185 -4.34 0.84 -14.26
N PRO A 186 -3.63 0.54 -13.14
CA PRO A 186 -4.03 -0.51 -12.22
C PRO A 186 -5.25 -0.09 -11.38
N GLN A 187 -6.01 -1.07 -10.91
CA GLN A 187 -7.12 -0.83 -9.99
C GLN A 187 -6.64 -0.42 -8.59
N LEU A 188 -5.46 -0.90 -8.17
CA LEU A 188 -4.90 -0.65 -6.84
C LEU A 188 -3.38 -0.46 -6.92
N ILE A 189 -2.88 0.61 -6.31
CA ILE A 189 -1.46 0.83 -6.09
C ILE A 189 -1.10 0.37 -4.67
N LEU A 190 -0.07 -0.46 -4.59
CA LEU A 190 0.53 -0.93 -3.34
C LEU A 190 1.91 -0.31 -3.19
N ALA A 191 2.12 0.46 -2.13
CA ALA A 191 3.39 1.12 -1.83
C ALA A 191 3.96 0.59 -0.51
N ASP A 192 5.17 0.04 -0.55
CA ASP A 192 5.90 -0.46 0.62
C ASP A 192 7.02 0.51 0.97
N GLU A 193 6.85 1.26 2.07
CA GLU A 193 7.79 2.26 2.58
C GLU A 193 8.38 3.19 1.49
N PRO A 194 7.54 3.80 0.62
CA PRO A 194 8.01 4.44 -0.61
C PRO A 194 8.95 5.64 -0.39
N THR A 195 8.99 6.18 0.83
CA THR A 195 9.87 7.31 1.21
C THR A 195 11.12 6.88 1.99
N GLY A 196 11.25 5.58 2.33
CA GLY A 196 12.27 5.11 3.27
C GLY A 196 13.71 5.28 2.80
N ALA A 197 13.95 5.34 1.48
CA ALA A 197 15.29 5.54 0.90
C ALA A 197 15.53 6.98 0.41
N LEU A 198 14.67 7.95 0.75
CA LEU A 198 14.70 9.31 0.24
C LEU A 198 15.08 10.31 1.31
N ASP A 199 15.73 11.42 0.91
CA ASP A 199 15.85 12.60 1.74
C ASP A 199 14.48 13.29 1.98
N SER A 200 14.44 14.23 2.92
CA SER A 200 13.21 14.89 3.33
C SER A 200 12.52 15.63 2.18
N LYS A 201 13.28 16.29 1.29
CA LYS A 201 12.72 17.05 0.17
C LYS A 201 12.11 16.11 -0.87
N ALA A 202 12.85 15.08 -1.28
CA ALA A 202 12.36 14.08 -2.23
C ALA A 202 11.14 13.32 -1.67
N SER A 203 11.11 13.07 -0.35
CA SER A 203 9.97 12.47 0.33
C SER A 203 8.72 13.34 0.23
N ASP A 204 8.84 14.66 0.48
CA ASP A 204 7.71 15.60 0.38
C ASP A 204 7.16 15.69 -1.04
N GLU A 205 8.05 15.78 -2.02
CA GLU A 205 7.68 15.78 -3.42
C GLU A 205 6.97 14.50 -3.83
N LEU A 206 7.45 13.34 -3.35
CA LEU A 206 6.82 12.05 -3.62
C LEU A 206 5.44 11.93 -2.96
N LEU A 207 5.28 12.34 -1.71
CA LEU A 207 4.00 12.31 -1.00
C LEU A 207 2.96 13.21 -1.66
N SER A 208 3.38 14.41 -2.11
CA SER A 208 2.53 15.29 -2.91
C SER A 208 2.10 14.64 -4.23
N LEU A 209 2.97 13.86 -4.84
CA LEU A 209 2.68 13.11 -6.06
C LEU A 209 1.66 11.99 -5.80
N PHE A 210 1.80 11.21 -4.71
CA PHE A 210 0.80 10.21 -4.34
C PHE A 210 -0.58 10.84 -4.09
N SER A 211 -0.61 11.99 -3.40
CA SER A 211 -1.86 12.74 -3.20
C SER A 211 -2.48 13.19 -4.51
N SER A 212 -1.67 13.67 -5.47
CA SER A 212 -2.17 14.04 -6.82
C SER A 212 -2.71 12.83 -7.59
N ILE A 213 -2.04 11.68 -7.52
CA ILE A 213 -2.47 10.44 -8.18
C ILE A 213 -3.79 9.95 -7.57
N ASN A 214 -3.93 10.03 -6.24
CA ASN A 214 -5.16 9.66 -5.55
C ASN A 214 -6.33 10.62 -5.89
N ASN A 215 -6.07 11.92 -5.94
CA ASN A 215 -7.07 12.93 -6.34
C ASN A 215 -7.59 12.73 -7.78
N ASP A 216 -6.82 12.06 -8.63
CA ASP A 216 -7.27 11.65 -9.97
C ASP A 216 -8.11 10.36 -9.95
N GLY A 217 -8.45 9.84 -8.76
CA GLY A 217 -9.31 8.66 -8.57
C GLY A 217 -8.56 7.34 -8.33
N GLN A 218 -7.22 7.35 -8.28
CA GLN A 218 -6.47 6.12 -8.08
C GLN A 218 -6.56 5.64 -6.62
N THR A 219 -6.90 4.36 -6.41
CA THR A 219 -6.88 3.72 -5.09
C THR A 219 -5.46 3.38 -4.69
N ILE A 220 -5.08 3.68 -3.43
CA ILE A 220 -3.71 3.51 -2.93
C ILE A 220 -3.73 2.87 -1.55
N ILE A 221 -2.92 1.83 -1.35
CA ILE A 221 -2.54 1.32 -0.02
C ILE A 221 -1.03 1.55 0.16
N MET A 222 -0.67 2.29 1.19
CA MET A 222 0.72 2.57 1.55
C MET A 222 1.04 1.94 2.89
N VAL A 223 2.01 1.05 2.93
CA VAL A 223 2.61 0.58 4.18
C VAL A 223 3.73 1.54 4.56
N THR A 224 3.71 2.04 5.79
CA THR A 224 4.77 2.94 6.27
C THR A 224 4.84 2.99 7.79
N HIS A 225 6.03 3.26 8.32
CA HIS A 225 6.25 3.64 9.72
C HIS A 225 6.33 5.16 9.90
N SER A 226 6.36 5.92 8.82
CA SER A 226 6.44 7.38 8.84
C SER A 226 5.07 8.01 9.10
N VAL A 227 4.92 8.71 10.23
CA VAL A 227 3.72 9.49 10.56
C VAL A 227 3.43 10.53 9.48
N LYS A 228 4.49 11.18 8.98
CA LYS A 228 4.39 12.17 7.90
C LYS A 228 3.85 11.56 6.61
N ALA A 229 4.30 10.36 6.24
CA ALA A 229 3.78 9.68 5.06
C ALA A 229 2.31 9.29 5.25
N ALA A 230 1.98 8.67 6.39
CA ALA A 230 0.62 8.26 6.72
C ALA A 230 -0.36 9.42 6.83
N SER A 231 0.10 10.61 7.27
CA SER A 231 -0.76 11.80 7.37
C SER A 231 -1.25 12.32 6.01
N ASN A 232 -0.77 11.82 4.89
CA ASN A 232 -1.30 12.12 3.56
C ASN A 232 -2.48 11.22 3.15
N ALA A 233 -2.67 10.08 3.83
CA ALA A 233 -3.78 9.17 3.53
C ALA A 233 -5.13 9.67 4.06
N GLY A 234 -6.21 9.25 3.45
CA GLY A 234 -7.59 9.52 3.89
C GLY A 234 -7.98 8.70 5.13
N ARG A 235 -7.36 7.52 5.28
CA ARG A 235 -7.54 6.62 6.42
C ARG A 235 -6.21 5.96 6.80
N VAL A 236 -6.03 5.74 8.10
CA VAL A 236 -4.86 5.01 8.64
C VAL A 236 -5.34 3.80 9.41
N LEU A 237 -4.84 2.63 9.06
CA LEU A 237 -5.02 1.38 9.78
C LEU A 237 -3.78 1.10 10.63
N PHE A 238 -3.97 0.79 11.89
CA PHE A 238 -2.88 0.38 12.79
C PHE A 238 -2.91 -1.13 12.97
N ILE A 239 -1.81 -1.79 12.61
CA ILE A 239 -1.63 -3.23 12.79
C ILE A 239 -0.75 -3.46 14.02
N LYS A 240 -1.26 -4.28 14.94
CA LYS A 240 -0.54 -4.78 16.11
C LYS A 240 -0.83 -6.28 16.24
N ASP A 241 0.20 -7.09 16.50
CA ASP A 241 0.11 -8.55 16.72
C ASP A 241 -0.70 -9.28 15.62
N GLY A 242 -0.50 -8.85 14.37
CA GLY A 242 -1.16 -9.45 13.21
C GLY A 242 -2.65 -9.17 13.10
N ARG A 243 -3.17 -8.10 13.71
CA ARG A 243 -4.57 -7.65 13.65
C ARG A 243 -4.68 -6.17 13.35
N VAL A 244 -5.79 -5.76 12.75
CA VAL A 244 -6.16 -4.35 12.70
C VAL A 244 -6.65 -3.96 14.09
N PHE A 245 -5.82 -3.23 14.81
CA PHE A 245 -6.09 -2.84 16.20
C PHE A 245 -6.93 -1.56 16.28
N HIS A 246 -6.66 -0.59 15.41
CA HIS A 246 -7.33 0.70 15.41
C HIS A 246 -7.32 1.31 14.01
N GLN A 247 -8.23 2.25 13.76
CA GLN A 247 -8.25 3.03 12.53
C GLN A 247 -8.64 4.47 12.76
N ILE A 248 -8.07 5.37 11.97
CA ILE A 248 -8.35 6.80 12.01
C ILE A 248 -8.76 7.26 10.62
N TYR A 249 -9.84 8.00 10.54
CA TYR A 249 -10.29 8.69 9.32
C TYR A 249 -9.86 10.15 9.36
N ARG A 250 -9.38 10.67 8.25
CA ARG A 250 -9.02 12.07 8.08
C ARG A 250 -10.24 12.98 8.23
N GLY A 251 -11.33 12.68 7.53
CA GLY A 251 -12.49 13.56 7.43
C GLY A 251 -12.07 14.94 6.89
N ALA A 252 -12.48 16.00 7.57
CA ALA A 252 -12.13 17.39 7.23
C ALA A 252 -10.77 17.86 7.79
N SER A 253 -9.95 16.96 8.39
CA SER A 253 -8.68 17.33 9.02
C SER A 253 -7.61 17.64 7.96
N SER A 254 -6.77 18.65 8.23
CA SER A 254 -5.54 18.90 7.46
C SER A 254 -4.51 17.78 7.66
N ASN A 255 -3.46 17.77 6.81
CA ASN A 255 -2.34 16.83 7.00
C ASN A 255 -1.69 16.99 8.37
N GLU A 256 -1.58 18.22 8.87
CA GLU A 256 -0.98 18.54 10.16
C GLU A 256 -1.82 18.03 11.33
N GLN A 257 -3.15 18.20 11.25
CA GLN A 257 -4.09 17.65 12.23
C GLN A 257 -4.10 16.11 12.19
N MET A 258 -4.00 15.53 10.99
CA MET A 258 -3.91 14.07 10.84
C MET A 258 -2.59 13.54 11.41
N TYR A 259 -1.46 14.25 11.16
CA TYR A 259 -0.17 13.93 11.76
C TYR A 259 -0.27 13.87 13.29
N GLN A 260 -0.91 14.87 13.92
CA GLN A 260 -1.07 14.92 15.38
C GLN A 260 -1.94 13.75 15.89
N LYS A 261 -3.08 13.48 15.24
CA LYS A 261 -3.94 12.33 15.60
C LYS A 261 -3.19 11.00 15.55
N ILE A 262 -2.37 10.79 14.51
CA ILE A 262 -1.58 9.58 14.36
C ILE A 262 -0.52 9.48 15.47
N SER A 263 0.19 10.59 15.76
CA SER A 263 1.24 10.64 16.77
C SER A 263 0.67 10.36 18.18
N ASP A 264 -0.49 10.94 18.50
CA ASP A 264 -1.17 10.72 19.78
C ASP A 264 -1.60 9.25 19.91
N THR A 265 -2.14 8.66 18.85
CA THR A 265 -2.53 7.24 18.82
C THR A 265 -1.32 6.32 19.02
N LEU A 266 -0.21 6.55 18.33
CA LEU A 266 1.00 5.76 18.52
C LEU A 266 1.54 5.87 19.96
N THR A 267 1.45 7.05 20.57
CA THR A 267 1.84 7.25 21.97
C THR A 267 0.97 6.44 22.94
N VAL A 268 -0.33 6.36 22.70
CA VAL A 268 -1.26 5.56 23.50
C VAL A 268 -0.98 4.06 23.31
N LEU A 269 -0.75 3.62 22.06
CA LEU A 269 -0.44 2.22 21.75
C LEU A 269 0.86 1.74 22.40
N ALA A 270 1.88 2.60 22.45
CA ALA A 270 3.15 2.29 23.10
C ALA A 270 3.00 2.14 24.64
N LYS A 271 2.18 3.00 25.27
CA LYS A 271 1.95 2.94 26.73
C LYS A 271 1.05 1.77 27.15
N GLY A 272 0.12 1.35 26.31
CA GLY A 272 -0.79 0.22 26.60
C GLY A 272 -0.08 -1.14 26.60
N GLY A 273 1.10 -1.26 26.02
CA GLY A 273 1.92 -2.49 26.02
C GLY A 273 2.72 -2.73 27.31
N GLU A 274 2.84 -1.74 28.18
CA GLU A 274 3.59 -1.87 29.45
C GLU A 274 2.77 -2.44 30.62
N HIS A 275 1.46 -2.65 30.44
CA HIS A 275 0.59 -3.17 31.50
C HIS A 275 0.26 -4.66 31.38
N ASP A 276 0.70 -5.35 30.34
CA ASP A 276 0.46 -6.79 30.11
C ASP A 276 1.75 -7.64 30.17
N ALA A 277 2.81 -7.16 30.82
CA ALA A 277 4.06 -7.87 31.02
C ALA A 277 4.25 -8.32 32.48
#